data_9e41bc850f3f24773c1712c72e88613d
#
_entry.id   9e41bc850f3f24773c1712c72e88613d
#
_cell.length_a   1.000
_cell.length_b   1.000
_cell.length_c   1.000
_cell.angle_alpha   90.00
_cell.angle_beta   90.00
_cell.angle_gamma   90.00
#
_symmetry.space_group_name_H-M   'P 1'
#
loop_
_entity.id
_entity.type
_entity.pdbx_description
1 polymer ?
#
loop_
_entity_poly.entity_id
_entity_poly.type
_entity_poly.pdbx_seq_one_letter_code
_entity_poly.pdbx_strand_id
1 'polypeptide(L)'
;KEIAEKKAGILKLENQIEILHPWLSLDVPMTYTGTKKVAMLLGTMAADTTTERIYALVAEHCPEETPDIEVQVIEKDKDALYLTVFCMKENVGKVEEALRAGGFARPSQMTDQVPAKEKEELEQKVETLKQEIKKDEETIAGYRDVRNSLKVVGDYFRMRADKYQILGTIPQSQRTFLVSGYVPEKVVPAIQKAIGDNYDCVIDIEALGEEEEAPTLLENNGFSESVEGIVAVSYTHL
;
A
#
# COMPACT_ATOMS: atom_id res chain seq x y z
N LYS A 1 6.85 -8.86 2.28
CA LYS A 1 6.02 -8.03 3.15
C LYS A 1 6.86 -6.90 3.74
N GLU A 2 7.94 -7.19 4.46
CA GLU A 2 8.83 -6.22 5.12
C GLU A 2 9.38 -5.14 4.17
N ILE A 3 9.87 -5.52 2.98
CA ILE A 3 10.35 -4.55 1.98
C ILE A 3 9.23 -3.58 1.55
N ALA A 4 8.00 -4.05 1.39
CA ALA A 4 6.87 -3.20 1.03
C ALA A 4 6.52 -2.22 2.16
N GLU A 5 6.59 -2.66 3.41
CA GLU A 5 6.38 -1.82 4.59
C GLU A 5 7.47 -0.74 4.72
N LYS A 6 8.74 -1.12 4.49
CA LYS A 6 9.87 -0.17 4.47
C LYS A 6 9.73 0.86 3.34
N LYS A 7 9.32 0.43 2.12
CA LYS A 7 9.06 1.35 0.99
C LYS A 7 7.91 2.32 1.30
N ALA A 8 6.84 1.86 1.93
CA ALA A 8 5.77 2.74 2.39
C ALA A 8 6.24 3.71 3.48
N GLY A 9 7.13 3.25 4.38
CA GLY A 9 7.79 4.09 5.39
C GLY A 9 8.62 5.22 4.76
N ILE A 10 9.39 4.92 3.72
CA ILE A 10 10.18 5.92 2.98
C ILE A 10 9.27 6.99 2.38
N LEU A 11 8.20 6.59 1.69
CA LEU A 11 7.25 7.55 1.11
C LEU A 11 6.64 8.49 2.16
N LYS A 12 6.34 7.96 3.35
CA LYS A 12 5.83 8.77 4.46
C LYS A 12 6.87 9.79 4.94
N LEU A 13 8.13 9.38 5.08
CA LEU A 13 9.22 10.27 5.50
C LEU A 13 9.52 11.32 4.43
N GLU A 14 9.53 10.95 3.15
CA GLU A 14 9.72 11.87 2.02
C GLU A 14 8.60 12.90 1.96
N ASN A 15 7.34 12.53 2.21
CA ASN A 15 6.24 13.50 2.33
C ASN A 15 6.41 14.44 3.52
N GLN A 16 6.95 13.97 4.64
CA GLN A 16 7.25 14.85 5.79
C GLN A 16 8.36 15.86 5.45
N ILE A 17 9.40 15.43 4.74
CA ILE A 17 10.47 16.30 4.26
C ILE A 17 9.91 17.37 3.32
N GLU A 18 9.02 17.00 2.40
CA GLU A 18 8.38 17.95 1.46
C GLU A 18 7.55 19.01 2.19
N ILE A 19 6.81 18.63 3.22
CA ILE A 19 6.03 19.57 4.05
C ILE A 19 6.95 20.56 4.80
N LEU A 20 8.16 20.14 5.20
CA LEU A 20 9.12 20.99 5.86
C LEU A 20 9.85 21.95 4.91
N HIS A 21 9.88 21.63 3.60
CA HIS A 21 10.68 22.35 2.61
C HIS A 21 10.50 23.87 2.66
N PRO A 22 9.28 24.43 2.66
CA PRO A 22 9.09 25.88 2.68
C PRO A 22 9.57 26.57 3.97
N TRP A 23 9.77 25.80 5.03
CA TRP A 23 10.11 26.30 6.37
C TRP A 23 11.59 26.19 6.70
N LEU A 24 12.44 25.71 5.77
CA LEU A 24 13.85 25.43 6.05
C LEU A 24 14.70 26.64 6.45
N SER A 25 14.25 27.83 6.09
CA SER A 25 14.93 29.09 6.47
C SER A 25 14.62 29.56 7.90
N LEU A 26 13.74 28.84 8.63
CA LEU A 26 13.46 29.14 10.01
C LEU A 26 14.57 28.65 10.92
N ASP A 27 15.12 29.55 11.73
CA ASP A 27 16.13 29.26 12.76
C ASP A 27 15.53 28.81 14.10
N VAL A 28 14.20 28.76 14.20
CA VAL A 28 13.47 28.39 15.41
C VAL A 28 12.48 27.25 15.11
N PRO A 29 12.08 26.47 16.14
CA PRO A 29 11.03 25.46 15.97
C PRO A 29 9.73 26.07 15.45
N MET A 30 8.98 25.30 14.63
CA MET A 30 7.68 25.76 14.14
C MET A 30 6.64 25.97 15.24
N THR A 31 6.81 25.28 16.38
CA THR A 31 5.98 25.44 17.59
C THR A 31 6.37 26.66 18.44
N TYR A 32 7.40 27.38 18.06
CA TYR A 32 7.83 28.56 18.79
C TYR A 32 6.78 29.67 18.71
N THR A 33 6.26 30.09 19.83
CA THR A 33 5.17 31.09 19.94
C THR A 33 5.64 32.51 20.22
N GLY A 34 6.96 32.74 20.28
CA GLY A 34 7.52 34.04 20.51
C GLY A 34 8.17 34.21 21.90
N THR A 35 8.47 35.45 22.28
CA THR A 35 9.14 35.85 23.52
C THR A 35 8.12 36.15 24.64
N LYS A 36 8.54 36.76 25.75
CA LYS A 36 7.63 37.17 26.82
C LYS A 36 6.62 38.24 26.41
N LYS A 37 6.97 39.15 25.52
CA LYS A 37 6.11 40.27 25.08
C LYS A 37 5.64 40.15 23.63
N VAL A 38 6.44 39.57 22.78
CA VAL A 38 6.15 39.43 21.33
C VAL A 38 5.70 38.03 21.06
N ALA A 39 4.60 37.89 20.33
CA ALA A 39 4.13 36.63 19.78
C ALA A 39 4.59 36.47 18.34
N MET A 40 4.77 35.22 17.93
CA MET A 40 5.05 34.81 16.57
C MET A 40 3.90 33.95 16.06
N LEU A 41 3.29 34.36 14.96
CA LEU A 41 2.28 33.60 14.22
C LEU A 41 2.92 33.06 12.95
N LEU A 42 2.89 31.74 12.80
CA LEU A 42 3.42 31.05 11.63
C LEU A 42 2.25 30.54 10.78
N GLY A 43 2.31 30.79 9.46
CA GLY A 43 1.23 30.33 8.58
C GLY A 43 1.45 30.60 7.12
N THR A 44 0.41 30.32 6.36
CA THR A 44 0.36 30.48 4.91
C THR A 44 -0.78 31.39 4.50
N MET A 45 -0.62 32.07 3.39
CA MET A 45 -1.67 32.84 2.70
C MET A 45 -1.66 32.51 1.20
N ALA A 46 -2.62 33.03 0.46
CA ALA A 46 -2.65 32.85 -0.99
C ALA A 46 -1.39 33.47 -1.64
N ALA A 47 -0.88 32.83 -2.69
CA ALA A 47 0.39 33.18 -3.32
C ALA A 47 0.40 34.64 -3.88
N ASP A 48 -0.75 35.18 -4.25
CA ASP A 48 -0.90 36.55 -4.75
C ASP A 48 -0.95 37.60 -3.65
N THR A 49 -0.96 37.21 -2.38
CA THR A 49 -0.98 38.15 -1.25
C THR A 49 0.36 38.87 -1.15
N THR A 50 0.29 40.20 -0.98
CA THR A 50 1.45 41.05 -0.74
C THR A 50 1.54 41.46 0.73
N THR A 51 2.74 41.84 1.16
CA THR A 51 2.96 42.32 2.54
C THR A 51 2.14 43.55 2.85
N GLU A 52 1.98 44.49 1.89
CA GLU A 52 1.15 45.67 2.03
C GLU A 52 -0.33 45.28 2.26
N ARG A 53 -0.81 44.23 1.60
CA ARG A 53 -2.20 43.76 1.80
C ARG A 53 -2.37 43.19 3.20
N ILE A 54 -1.34 42.48 3.76
CA ILE A 54 -1.38 41.99 5.12
C ILE A 54 -1.47 43.10 6.15
N TYR A 55 -0.66 44.16 5.98
CA TYR A 55 -0.76 45.35 6.84
C TYR A 55 -2.13 46.03 6.72
N ALA A 56 -2.66 46.18 5.50
CA ALA A 56 -3.98 46.74 5.26
C ALA A 56 -5.10 45.92 5.92
N LEU A 57 -5.04 44.59 5.85
CA LEU A 57 -6.02 43.71 6.51
C LEU A 57 -6.07 43.92 8.03
N VAL A 58 -4.92 44.03 8.69
CA VAL A 58 -4.88 44.27 10.13
C VAL A 58 -5.41 45.69 10.45
N ALA A 59 -5.08 46.70 9.65
CA ALA A 59 -5.59 48.07 9.83
C ALA A 59 -7.11 48.15 9.60
N GLU A 60 -7.65 47.48 8.60
CA GLU A 60 -9.09 47.42 8.31
C GLU A 60 -9.89 46.74 9.45
N HIS A 61 -9.33 45.73 10.09
CA HIS A 61 -9.97 45.02 11.20
C HIS A 61 -9.88 45.73 12.56
N CYS A 62 -8.86 46.55 12.74
CA CYS A 62 -8.60 47.27 13.98
C CYS A 62 -8.40 48.76 13.74
N PRO A 63 -9.43 49.49 13.28
CA PRO A 63 -9.29 50.90 12.84
C PRO A 63 -9.06 51.88 13.98
N GLU A 64 -9.52 51.58 15.20
CA GLU A 64 -9.37 52.47 16.35
C GLU A 64 -7.96 52.40 16.98
N GLU A 65 -7.35 51.23 16.95
CA GLU A 65 -6.03 50.97 17.53
C GLU A 65 -5.36 49.89 16.70
N THR A 66 -4.74 50.27 15.57
CA THR A 66 -4.05 49.34 14.68
C THR A 66 -2.82 48.80 15.38
N PRO A 67 -2.77 47.45 15.62
CA PRO A 67 -1.62 46.81 16.24
C PRO A 67 -0.36 46.90 15.39
N ASP A 68 0.76 47.20 16.00
CA ASP A 68 2.09 47.05 15.38
C ASP A 68 2.34 45.58 15.05
N ILE A 69 2.60 45.32 13.77
CA ILE A 69 2.99 44.00 13.29
C ILE A 69 4.25 44.06 12.44
N GLU A 70 5.03 42.98 12.46
CA GLU A 70 6.13 42.80 11.53
C GLU A 70 5.90 41.50 10.75
N VAL A 71 5.95 41.60 9.41
CA VAL A 71 5.69 40.46 8.51
C VAL A 71 7.00 40.05 7.86
N GLN A 72 7.40 38.81 8.09
CA GLN A 72 8.55 38.22 7.43
C GLN A 72 8.09 37.11 6.48
N VAL A 73 8.35 37.27 5.21
CA VAL A 73 8.13 36.24 4.19
C VAL A 73 9.27 35.23 4.29
N ILE A 74 8.92 33.96 4.47
CA ILE A 74 9.86 32.84 4.57
C ILE A 74 10.15 32.30 3.18
N GLU A 75 9.08 31.95 2.46
CA GLU A 75 9.13 31.44 1.09
C GLU A 75 7.84 31.80 0.34
N LYS A 76 7.92 31.80 -0.97
CA LYS A 76 6.76 31.96 -1.84
C LYS A 76 6.87 30.94 -2.99
N ASP A 77 5.87 30.13 -3.11
CA ASP A 77 5.72 29.23 -4.25
C ASP A 77 4.53 29.64 -5.15
N LYS A 78 4.10 28.75 -6.05
CA LYS A 78 2.98 29.02 -6.96
C LYS A 78 1.62 28.99 -6.27
N ASP A 79 1.52 28.26 -5.17
CA ASP A 79 0.26 27.92 -4.51
C ASP A 79 0.06 28.73 -3.21
N ALA A 80 1.15 29.06 -2.51
CA ALA A 80 1.09 29.71 -1.23
C ALA A 80 2.25 30.69 -0.95
N LEU A 81 1.98 31.63 -0.07
CA LEU A 81 2.95 32.50 0.59
C LEU A 81 3.16 32.01 2.02
N TYR A 82 4.37 31.62 2.37
CA TYR A 82 4.79 31.16 3.69
C TYR A 82 5.38 32.32 4.47
N LEU A 83 4.85 32.59 5.65
CA LEU A 83 5.22 33.78 6.39
C LEU A 83 5.16 33.61 7.92
N THR A 84 5.88 34.46 8.59
CA THR A 84 5.74 34.72 10.03
C THR A 84 5.22 36.13 10.25
N VAL A 85 4.33 36.28 11.22
CA VAL A 85 3.86 37.59 11.68
C VAL A 85 4.16 37.73 13.15
N PHE A 86 4.88 38.78 13.47
CA PHE A 86 5.21 39.16 14.85
C PHE A 86 4.28 40.28 15.31
N CYS A 87 3.75 40.16 16.52
CA CYS A 87 2.93 41.19 17.15
C CYS A 87 3.10 41.18 18.68
N MET A 88 2.63 42.19 19.36
CA MET A 88 2.56 42.20 20.82
C MET A 88 1.56 41.12 21.30
N LYS A 89 1.91 40.38 22.36
CA LYS A 89 1.06 39.29 22.88
C LYS A 89 -0.35 39.73 23.28
N GLU A 90 -0.55 40.93 23.71
CA GLU A 90 -1.84 41.51 24.04
C GLU A 90 -2.76 41.63 22.83
N ASN A 91 -2.19 41.78 21.64
CA ASN A 91 -2.92 41.95 20.37
C ASN A 91 -3.04 40.68 19.53
N VAL A 92 -2.46 39.54 19.97
CA VAL A 92 -2.43 38.28 19.20
C VAL A 92 -3.81 37.87 18.68
N GLY A 93 -4.85 37.93 19.54
CA GLY A 93 -6.21 37.52 19.16
C GLY A 93 -6.76 38.38 18.03
N LYS A 94 -6.63 39.71 18.12
CA LYS A 94 -7.09 40.64 17.10
C LYS A 94 -6.34 40.47 15.78
N VAL A 95 -5.00 40.31 15.85
CA VAL A 95 -4.16 40.12 14.67
C VAL A 95 -4.45 38.78 13.99
N GLU A 96 -4.58 37.69 14.75
CA GLU A 96 -4.90 36.38 14.19
C GLU A 96 -6.28 36.34 13.54
N GLU A 97 -7.28 37.01 14.13
CA GLU A 97 -8.60 37.12 13.55
C GLU A 97 -8.60 37.91 12.23
N ALA A 98 -7.90 39.04 12.18
CA ALA A 98 -7.71 39.82 10.97
C ALA A 98 -7.00 39.03 9.87
N LEU A 99 -5.94 38.33 10.20
CA LEU A 99 -5.20 37.47 9.26
C LEU A 99 -6.06 36.32 8.72
N ARG A 100 -6.84 35.68 9.58
CA ARG A 100 -7.76 34.58 9.16
C ARG A 100 -8.84 35.08 8.21
N ALA A 101 -9.37 36.28 8.43
CA ALA A 101 -10.30 36.91 7.51
C ALA A 101 -9.68 37.16 6.12
N GLY A 102 -8.34 37.33 6.07
CA GLY A 102 -7.56 37.45 4.84
C GLY A 102 -7.09 36.10 4.25
N GLY A 103 -7.54 34.96 4.82
CA GLY A 103 -7.16 33.64 4.32
C GLY A 103 -5.89 33.04 4.95
N PHE A 104 -5.42 33.60 6.06
CA PHE A 104 -4.30 33.00 6.80
C PHE A 104 -4.67 31.65 7.39
N ALA A 105 -3.84 30.65 7.15
CA ALA A 105 -3.96 29.31 7.70
C ALA A 105 -2.69 28.89 8.41
N ARG A 106 -2.84 28.28 9.60
CA ARG A 106 -1.69 27.67 10.28
C ARG A 106 -1.29 26.37 9.57
N PRO A 107 0.02 26.01 9.57
CA PRO A 107 0.46 24.72 9.04
C PRO A 107 -0.26 23.56 9.73
N SER A 108 -0.63 22.55 8.96
CA SER A 108 -1.29 21.35 9.48
C SER A 108 -0.35 20.46 10.32
N GLN A 109 0.93 20.54 10.02
CA GLN A 109 1.99 19.84 10.76
C GLN A 109 3.01 20.87 11.24
N MET A 110 3.39 20.76 12.50
CA MET A 110 4.40 21.61 13.14
C MET A 110 5.44 20.70 13.79
N THR A 111 6.68 21.17 13.78
CA THR A 111 7.80 20.49 14.43
C THR A 111 8.28 21.23 15.65
N ASP A 112 8.66 20.49 16.69
CA ASP A 112 9.30 21.00 17.91
C ASP A 112 10.80 21.23 17.73
N GLN A 113 11.34 20.88 16.58
CA GLN A 113 12.74 21.11 16.21
C GLN A 113 12.84 22.21 15.14
N VAL A 114 14.07 22.71 14.93
CA VAL A 114 14.36 23.58 13.78
C VAL A 114 14.14 22.76 12.50
N PRO A 115 13.36 23.24 11.52
CA PRO A 115 12.98 22.46 10.34
C PRO A 115 14.16 21.88 9.55
N ALA A 116 15.24 22.64 9.42
CA ALA A 116 16.45 22.16 8.75
C ALA A 116 17.08 20.95 9.44
N LYS A 117 17.08 20.93 10.78
CA LYS A 117 17.63 19.82 11.58
C LYS A 117 16.72 18.60 11.50
N GLU A 118 15.40 18.77 11.59
CA GLU A 118 14.47 17.67 11.45
C GLU A 118 14.55 17.04 10.05
N LYS A 119 14.66 17.86 8.99
CA LYS A 119 14.88 17.36 7.64
C LYS A 119 16.10 16.45 7.56
N GLU A 120 17.23 16.86 8.13
CA GLU A 120 18.47 16.05 8.14
C GLU A 120 18.26 14.71 8.85
N GLU A 121 17.56 14.70 10.00
CA GLU A 121 17.23 13.46 10.71
C GLU A 121 16.30 12.54 9.91
N LEU A 122 15.32 13.11 9.19
CA LEU A 122 14.42 12.36 8.33
C LEU A 122 15.16 11.78 7.11
N GLU A 123 16.04 12.54 6.48
CA GLU A 123 16.88 12.08 5.36
C GLU A 123 17.80 10.92 5.80
N GLN A 124 18.38 10.97 6.99
CA GLN A 124 19.17 9.88 7.55
C GLN A 124 18.33 8.61 7.76
N LYS A 125 17.08 8.75 8.23
CA LYS A 125 16.16 7.62 8.37
C LYS A 125 15.79 7.01 7.02
N VAL A 126 15.55 7.84 6.02
CA VAL A 126 15.28 7.38 4.63
C VAL A 126 16.46 6.59 4.10
N GLU A 127 17.68 7.09 4.27
CA GLU A 127 18.91 6.41 3.80
C GLU A 127 19.10 5.07 4.52
N THR A 128 18.86 5.03 5.83
CA THR A 128 18.92 3.78 6.61
C THR A 128 17.94 2.74 6.07
N LEU A 129 16.68 3.12 5.82
CA LEU A 129 15.66 2.22 5.27
C LEU A 129 16.04 1.74 3.86
N LYS A 130 16.62 2.60 3.02
CA LYS A 130 17.11 2.22 1.67
C LYS A 130 18.22 1.16 1.77
N GLN A 131 19.16 1.31 2.70
CA GLN A 131 20.22 0.34 2.94
C GLN A 131 19.68 -1.01 3.45
N GLU A 132 18.70 -0.96 4.37
CA GLU A 132 18.04 -2.17 4.84
C GLU A 132 17.30 -2.91 3.74
N ILE A 133 16.57 -2.19 2.87
CA ILE A 133 15.89 -2.79 1.71
C ILE A 133 16.90 -3.48 0.80
N LYS A 134 18.02 -2.83 0.52
CA LYS A 134 19.08 -3.42 -0.31
C LYS A 134 19.62 -4.71 0.30
N LYS A 135 19.87 -4.73 1.61
CA LYS A 135 20.32 -5.93 2.32
C LYS A 135 19.28 -7.05 2.28
N ASP A 136 18.00 -6.72 2.43
CA ASP A 136 16.91 -7.68 2.33
C ASP A 136 16.81 -8.26 0.90
N GLU A 137 16.96 -7.42 -0.13
CA GLU A 137 16.97 -7.85 -1.53
C GLU A 137 18.18 -8.76 -1.84
N GLU A 138 19.36 -8.44 -1.32
CA GLU A 138 20.56 -9.29 -1.43
C GLU A 138 20.35 -10.65 -0.73
N THR A 139 19.71 -10.65 0.43
CA THR A 139 19.37 -11.88 1.17
C THR A 139 18.41 -12.75 0.34
N ILE A 140 17.37 -12.16 -0.24
CA ILE A 140 16.42 -12.86 -1.11
C ILE A 140 17.14 -13.41 -2.36
N ALA A 141 18.01 -12.63 -2.97
CA ALA A 141 18.80 -13.05 -4.11
C ALA A 141 19.69 -14.27 -3.78
N GLY A 142 20.21 -14.35 -2.55
CA GLY A 142 20.98 -15.49 -2.06
C GLY A 142 20.21 -16.82 -2.03
N TYR A 143 18.86 -16.77 -1.98
CA TYR A 143 18.02 -17.98 -2.07
C TYR A 143 17.71 -18.44 -3.50
N ARG A 144 18.31 -17.81 -4.52
CA ARG A 144 18.04 -18.15 -5.93
C ARG A 144 18.22 -19.63 -6.24
N ASP A 145 19.29 -20.23 -5.73
CA ASP A 145 19.66 -21.60 -6.05
C ASP A 145 18.72 -22.64 -5.38
N VAL A 146 18.11 -22.28 -4.24
CA VAL A 146 17.14 -23.15 -3.55
C VAL A 146 15.71 -22.97 -4.05
N ARG A 147 15.45 -22.04 -4.96
CA ARG A 147 14.11 -21.73 -5.47
C ARG A 147 13.40 -22.95 -6.06
N ASN A 148 14.11 -23.76 -6.85
CA ASN A 148 13.53 -24.95 -7.46
C ASN A 148 13.19 -26.01 -6.42
N SER A 149 14.05 -26.20 -5.43
CA SER A 149 13.79 -27.12 -4.31
C SER A 149 12.57 -26.68 -3.51
N LEU A 150 12.41 -25.38 -3.24
CA LEU A 150 11.23 -24.83 -2.58
C LEU A 150 9.95 -25.04 -3.37
N LYS A 151 9.99 -24.92 -4.71
CA LYS A 151 8.85 -25.23 -5.58
C LYS A 151 8.45 -26.69 -5.45
N VAL A 152 9.40 -27.61 -5.57
CA VAL A 152 9.13 -29.04 -5.45
C VAL A 152 8.51 -29.38 -4.08
N VAL A 153 9.05 -28.82 -3.00
CA VAL A 153 8.49 -29.00 -1.66
C VAL A 153 7.07 -28.41 -1.57
N GLY A 154 6.84 -27.24 -2.12
CA GLY A 154 5.51 -26.61 -2.18
C GLY A 154 4.50 -27.48 -2.93
N ASP A 155 4.87 -27.99 -4.10
CA ASP A 155 4.00 -28.87 -4.90
C ASP A 155 3.75 -30.21 -4.18
N TYR A 156 4.75 -30.76 -3.51
CA TYR A 156 4.57 -31.96 -2.70
C TYR A 156 3.53 -31.77 -1.58
N PHE A 157 3.62 -30.68 -0.83
CA PHE A 157 2.65 -30.42 0.24
C PHE A 157 1.26 -30.09 -0.31
N ARG A 158 1.16 -29.44 -1.48
CA ARG A 158 -0.12 -29.19 -2.15
C ARG A 158 -0.76 -30.51 -2.54
N MET A 159 -0.04 -31.39 -3.24
CA MET A 159 -0.55 -32.72 -3.59
C MET A 159 -1.01 -33.51 -2.36
N ARG A 160 -0.27 -33.41 -1.24
CA ARG A 160 -0.70 -34.07 0.01
C ARG A 160 -1.98 -33.47 0.57
N ALA A 161 -2.11 -32.14 0.55
CA ALA A 161 -3.33 -31.47 1.01
C ALA A 161 -4.54 -31.90 0.15
N ASP A 162 -4.40 -31.89 -1.17
CA ASP A 162 -5.43 -32.32 -2.10
C ASP A 162 -5.82 -33.77 -1.86
N LYS A 163 -4.84 -34.66 -1.65
CA LYS A 163 -5.08 -36.05 -1.28
C LYS A 163 -5.92 -36.17 -0.01
N TYR A 164 -5.58 -35.46 1.05
CA TYR A 164 -6.33 -35.54 2.31
C TYR A 164 -7.71 -34.90 2.18
N GLN A 165 -7.86 -33.88 1.37
CA GLN A 165 -9.15 -33.28 1.07
C GLN A 165 -10.06 -34.29 0.36
N ILE A 166 -9.56 -34.97 -0.69
CA ILE A 166 -10.30 -36.01 -1.40
C ILE A 166 -10.65 -37.17 -0.45
N LEU A 167 -9.69 -37.65 0.36
CA LEU A 167 -9.95 -38.69 1.34
C LEU A 167 -11.06 -38.33 2.34
N GLY A 168 -11.23 -37.04 2.64
CA GLY A 168 -12.33 -36.54 3.48
C GLY A 168 -13.70 -36.53 2.80
N THR A 169 -13.76 -36.60 1.47
CA THR A 169 -15.01 -36.52 0.69
C THR A 169 -15.50 -37.87 0.15
N ILE A 170 -14.59 -38.84 -0.04
CA ILE A 170 -14.97 -40.14 -0.57
C ILE A 170 -15.71 -40.99 0.48
N PRO A 171 -16.75 -41.73 0.07
CA PRO A 171 -17.38 -42.73 0.94
C PRO A 171 -16.38 -43.78 1.40
N GLN A 172 -16.28 -44.00 2.68
CA GLN A 172 -15.32 -44.95 3.25
C GLN A 172 -15.85 -45.66 4.48
N SER A 173 -15.36 -46.88 4.70
CA SER A 173 -15.54 -47.62 5.92
C SER A 173 -14.19 -47.72 6.69
N GLN A 174 -14.12 -48.51 7.75
CA GLN A 174 -12.85 -48.73 8.47
C GLN A 174 -11.78 -49.43 7.61
N ARG A 175 -12.14 -50.15 6.55
CA ARG A 175 -11.23 -50.99 5.77
C ARG A 175 -11.32 -50.79 4.27
N THR A 176 -12.35 -50.10 3.77
CA THR A 176 -12.62 -49.96 2.34
C THR A 176 -13.03 -48.53 2.03
N PHE A 177 -12.81 -48.10 0.81
CA PHE A 177 -13.31 -46.82 0.27
C PHE A 177 -13.87 -47.03 -1.14
N LEU A 178 -14.76 -46.16 -1.55
CA LEU A 178 -15.39 -46.16 -2.87
C LEU A 178 -14.93 -44.92 -3.63
N VAL A 179 -14.48 -45.10 -4.87
CA VAL A 179 -14.18 -44.02 -5.81
C VAL A 179 -14.99 -44.26 -7.07
N SER A 180 -15.75 -43.26 -7.49
CA SER A 180 -16.45 -43.27 -8.78
C SER A 180 -15.88 -42.18 -9.68
N GLY A 181 -15.92 -42.39 -10.97
CA GLY A 181 -15.45 -41.43 -11.96
C GLY A 181 -15.83 -41.85 -13.39
N TYR A 182 -15.76 -40.89 -14.32
CA TYR A 182 -16.05 -41.11 -15.73
C TYR A 182 -14.76 -41.46 -16.48
N VAL A 183 -14.90 -42.43 -17.40
CA VAL A 183 -13.78 -42.92 -18.19
C VAL A 183 -14.24 -43.10 -19.64
N PRO A 184 -13.47 -42.63 -20.64
CA PRO A 184 -13.79 -42.95 -22.04
C PRO A 184 -13.79 -44.44 -22.30
N GLU A 185 -14.76 -44.98 -22.98
CA GLU A 185 -14.93 -46.41 -23.26
C GLU A 185 -13.67 -47.07 -23.83
N LYS A 186 -12.97 -46.36 -24.74
CA LYS A 186 -11.73 -46.83 -25.37
C LYS A 186 -10.57 -47.11 -24.38
N VAL A 187 -10.60 -46.50 -23.17
CA VAL A 187 -9.52 -46.61 -22.16
C VAL A 187 -9.89 -47.61 -21.06
N VAL A 188 -11.15 -48.02 -20.96
CA VAL A 188 -11.64 -48.93 -19.89
C VAL A 188 -10.81 -50.19 -19.76
N PRO A 189 -10.46 -50.94 -20.84
CA PRO A 189 -9.66 -52.17 -20.69
C PRO A 189 -8.26 -51.91 -20.11
N ALA A 190 -7.65 -50.79 -20.47
CA ALA A 190 -6.33 -50.41 -19.96
C ALA A 190 -6.38 -50.08 -18.47
N ILE A 191 -7.43 -49.36 -18.03
CA ILE A 191 -7.65 -49.00 -16.62
C ILE A 191 -7.95 -50.26 -15.78
N GLN A 192 -8.86 -51.13 -16.26
CA GLN A 192 -9.16 -52.38 -15.57
C GLN A 192 -7.87 -53.21 -15.28
N LYS A 193 -7.03 -53.31 -16.31
CA LYS A 193 -5.77 -54.03 -16.19
C LYS A 193 -4.81 -53.34 -15.21
N ALA A 194 -4.61 -52.02 -15.36
CA ALA A 194 -3.68 -51.29 -14.54
C ALA A 194 -4.09 -51.27 -13.05
N ILE A 195 -5.38 -51.17 -12.75
CA ILE A 195 -5.87 -51.17 -11.37
C ILE A 195 -5.88 -52.59 -10.80
N GLY A 196 -6.41 -53.60 -11.59
CA GLY A 196 -6.48 -54.98 -11.14
C GLY A 196 -5.11 -55.62 -10.91
N ASP A 197 -4.09 -55.27 -11.70
CA ASP A 197 -2.74 -55.81 -11.52
C ASP A 197 -2.00 -55.19 -10.29
N ASN A 198 -2.40 -54.02 -9.82
CA ASN A 198 -1.68 -53.27 -8.79
C ASN A 198 -2.41 -53.14 -7.46
N TYR A 199 -3.73 -53.37 -7.41
CA TYR A 199 -4.54 -53.10 -6.22
C TYR A 199 -5.55 -54.26 -5.98
N ASP A 200 -5.79 -54.58 -4.73
CA ASP A 200 -6.86 -55.51 -4.31
C ASP A 200 -8.19 -54.71 -4.26
N CYS A 201 -8.92 -54.76 -5.35
CA CYS A 201 -10.17 -53.95 -5.56
C CYS A 201 -11.18 -54.68 -6.41
N VAL A 202 -12.41 -54.25 -6.28
CA VAL A 202 -13.53 -54.62 -7.22
C VAL A 202 -13.77 -53.43 -8.11
N ILE A 203 -13.83 -53.70 -9.42
CA ILE A 203 -14.09 -52.66 -10.42
C ILE A 203 -15.45 -52.95 -11.04
N ASP A 204 -16.39 -52.06 -10.87
CA ASP A 204 -17.70 -52.08 -11.53
C ASP A 204 -17.74 -51.06 -12.64
N ILE A 205 -18.32 -51.38 -13.79
CA ILE A 205 -18.38 -50.53 -14.98
C ILE A 205 -19.83 -50.48 -15.45
N GLU A 206 -20.37 -49.29 -15.34
CA GLU A 206 -21.71 -48.97 -15.80
C GLU A 206 -21.66 -48.09 -17.04
N ALA A 207 -22.56 -48.37 -18.02
CA ALA A 207 -22.74 -47.45 -19.14
C ALA A 207 -23.50 -46.22 -18.65
N LEU A 208 -23.19 -45.06 -19.23
CA LEU A 208 -23.91 -43.81 -18.94
C LEU A 208 -25.41 -43.94 -19.23
N GLY A 209 -26.26 -43.52 -18.32
CA GLY A 209 -27.69 -43.40 -18.51
C GLY A 209 -28.05 -42.29 -19.53
N GLU A 210 -29.22 -42.40 -20.16
CA GLU A 210 -29.66 -41.41 -21.17
C GLU A 210 -29.82 -39.98 -20.61
N GLU A 211 -30.03 -39.83 -19.31
CA GLU A 211 -30.19 -38.54 -18.62
C GLU A 211 -28.93 -38.08 -17.89
N GLU A 212 -27.84 -38.84 -17.94
CA GLU A 212 -26.61 -38.56 -17.20
C GLU A 212 -25.61 -37.76 -18.06
N GLU A 213 -25.25 -36.56 -17.62
CA GLU A 213 -24.28 -35.70 -18.29
C GLU A 213 -22.87 -36.04 -17.80
N ALA A 214 -22.05 -36.64 -18.66
CA ALA A 214 -20.65 -36.87 -18.40
C ALA A 214 -19.81 -35.60 -18.65
N PRO A 215 -18.74 -35.42 -17.89
CA PRO A 215 -17.77 -34.33 -18.15
C PRO A 215 -17.19 -34.47 -19.56
N THR A 216 -17.13 -33.38 -20.30
CA THR A 216 -16.57 -33.37 -21.65
C THR A 216 -15.05 -33.54 -21.61
N LEU A 217 -14.54 -34.57 -22.28
CA LEU A 217 -13.11 -34.73 -22.52
C LEU A 217 -12.73 -34.06 -23.83
N LEU A 218 -11.97 -32.96 -23.75
CA LEU A 218 -11.44 -32.29 -24.92
C LEU A 218 -10.22 -33.03 -25.47
N GLU A 219 -10.26 -33.37 -26.74
CA GLU A 219 -9.16 -33.99 -27.47
C GLU A 219 -8.67 -33.01 -28.55
N ASN A 220 -7.67 -32.17 -28.18
CA ASN A 220 -7.16 -31.11 -29.04
C ASN A 220 -5.87 -31.51 -29.74
N ASN A 221 -5.68 -30.96 -30.94
CA ASN A 221 -4.40 -31.02 -31.65
C ASN A 221 -3.52 -29.83 -31.22
N GLY A 222 -2.20 -29.87 -31.53
CA GLY A 222 -1.27 -28.84 -31.10
C GLY A 222 -1.58 -27.38 -31.53
N PHE A 223 -2.49 -27.21 -32.50
CA PHE A 223 -2.97 -25.89 -32.92
C PHE A 223 -4.11 -25.37 -32.02
N SER A 224 -5.05 -26.23 -31.65
CA SER A 224 -6.20 -25.87 -30.79
C SER A 224 -5.88 -25.86 -29.30
N GLU A 225 -4.80 -26.51 -28.88
CA GLU A 225 -4.33 -26.52 -27.49
C GLU A 225 -4.12 -25.12 -26.92
N SER A 226 -3.65 -24.16 -27.75
CA SER A 226 -3.43 -22.77 -27.33
C SER A 226 -4.72 -21.99 -26.97
N VAL A 227 -5.88 -22.43 -27.43
CA VAL A 227 -7.19 -21.81 -27.16
C VAL A 227 -8.07 -22.66 -26.22
N GLU A 228 -7.58 -23.80 -25.75
CA GLU A 228 -8.29 -24.72 -24.85
C GLU A 228 -8.79 -24.04 -23.59
N GLY A 229 -7.98 -23.14 -23.00
CA GLY A 229 -8.34 -22.41 -21.78
C GLY A 229 -9.59 -21.53 -21.94
N ILE A 230 -9.88 -21.04 -23.16
CA ILE A 230 -11.08 -20.23 -23.44
C ILE A 230 -12.31 -21.12 -23.55
N VAL A 231 -12.16 -22.29 -24.16
CA VAL A 231 -13.25 -23.26 -24.36
C VAL A 231 -13.63 -23.94 -23.04
N ALA A 232 -12.64 -24.31 -22.21
CA ALA A 232 -12.86 -24.93 -20.90
C ALA A 232 -13.67 -24.02 -19.96
N VAL A 233 -13.41 -22.71 -19.96
CA VAL A 233 -14.18 -21.73 -19.15
C VAL A 233 -15.63 -21.65 -19.61
N SER A 234 -15.93 -21.83 -20.91
CA SER A 234 -17.29 -21.76 -21.43
C SER A 234 -18.15 -22.93 -20.97
N TYR A 235 -17.58 -24.11 -20.73
CA TYR A 235 -18.32 -25.31 -20.29
C TYR A 235 -18.46 -25.45 -18.77
N THR A 236 -17.71 -24.69 -17.98
CA THR A 236 -17.82 -24.72 -16.51
C THR A 236 -18.83 -23.71 -15.95
N HIS A 237 -19.45 -22.88 -16.79
CA HIS A 237 -20.41 -21.85 -16.41
C HIS A 237 -21.83 -22.09 -16.96
N LEU A 238 -22.16 -23.30 -17.43
CA LEU A 238 -23.51 -23.80 -17.68
C LEU A 238 -23.84 -24.83 -16.62
#